data_3dd20cd9869bb99b10ff2b48de312c50
#
_entry.id   3dd20cd9869bb99b10ff2b48de312c50
#
_cell.length_a   1.000
_cell.length_b   1.000
_cell.length_c   1.000
_cell.angle_alpha   90.00
_cell.angle_beta   90.00
_cell.angle_gamma   90.00
#
_symmetry.space_group_name_H-M   'P 1'
#
loop_
_entity.id
_entity.type
_entity.pdbx_description
1 polymer ?
#
loop_
_entity_poly.entity_id
_entity_poly.type
_entity_poly.pdbx_seq_one_letter_code
_entity_poly.pdbx_strand_id
1 'polypeptide(L)'
;MSYRKGSFVMNINQFNINNLYLSEPVNNNIIEDGTFYRLQYANEYISLNSVIIRLTIDNCHLIKYANKYKCIFNDSNNNILELLKTIEIKCLTKINSNKEPKYNLYEQIRNNCIKFFSQNKYSEYPEKIVINFKISGVWENNTNYGITYKCYDDANIF
;
A
#
# COMPACT_ATOMS: atom_id res chain seq x y z
N MET A 1 4.48 -17.07 -26.41
CA MET A 1 4.77 -15.72 -25.92
C MET A 1 4.07 -15.52 -24.58
N SER A 2 4.82 -15.51 -23.49
CA SER A 2 4.24 -15.17 -22.21
C SER A 2 4.18 -13.64 -22.10
N TYR A 3 2.99 -13.08 -22.15
CA TYR A 3 2.83 -11.69 -21.80
C TYR A 3 3.12 -11.51 -20.31
N ARG A 4 4.24 -10.91 -19.97
CA ARG A 4 4.44 -10.41 -18.62
C ARG A 4 3.37 -9.33 -18.40
N LYS A 5 2.44 -9.57 -17.51
CA LYS A 5 1.58 -8.50 -17.01
C LYS A 5 2.48 -7.51 -16.28
N GLY A 6 2.89 -6.46 -16.98
CA GLY A 6 3.59 -5.35 -16.37
C GLY A 6 2.67 -4.68 -15.35
N SER A 7 3.13 -4.57 -14.11
CA SER A 7 2.43 -3.75 -13.13
C SER A 7 2.72 -2.29 -13.45
N PHE A 8 1.66 -1.47 -13.54
CA PHE A 8 1.81 -0.05 -13.72
C PHE A 8 2.15 0.59 -12.38
N VAL A 9 3.33 1.19 -12.28
CA VAL A 9 3.81 1.86 -11.07
C VAL A 9 3.76 3.36 -11.28
N MET A 10 3.09 4.07 -10.38
CA MET A 10 3.01 5.52 -10.39
C MET A 10 4.00 6.13 -9.40
N ASN A 11 4.63 7.24 -9.80
CA ASN A 11 5.33 8.11 -8.86
C ASN A 11 4.31 8.92 -8.03
N ILE A 12 4.72 9.38 -6.86
CA ILE A 12 3.87 10.19 -5.98
C ILE A 12 3.27 11.39 -6.73
N ASN A 13 4.04 12.04 -7.59
CA ASN A 13 3.60 13.21 -8.35
C ASN A 13 2.52 12.90 -9.39
N GLN A 14 2.40 11.66 -9.84
CA GLN A 14 1.40 11.22 -10.82
C GLN A 14 0.12 10.74 -10.16
N PHE A 15 0.18 10.38 -8.89
CA PHE A 15 -0.94 9.83 -8.15
C PHE A 15 -1.93 10.93 -7.75
N ASN A 16 -3.20 10.73 -8.10
CA ASN A 16 -4.29 11.59 -7.69
C ASN A 16 -5.31 10.77 -6.88
N ILE A 17 -5.44 11.08 -5.61
CA ILE A 17 -6.34 10.37 -4.70
C ILE A 17 -7.81 10.43 -5.13
N ASN A 18 -8.21 11.44 -5.89
CA ASN A 18 -9.58 11.57 -6.38
C ASN A 18 -9.93 10.54 -7.47
N ASN A 19 -8.93 9.87 -8.03
CA ASN A 19 -9.12 8.81 -9.03
C ASN A 19 -9.25 7.41 -8.43
N LEU A 20 -9.32 7.29 -7.10
CA LEU A 20 -9.57 6.03 -6.41
C LEU A 20 -11.07 5.72 -6.35
N TYR A 21 -11.42 4.51 -6.76
CA TYR A 21 -12.78 3.97 -6.71
C TYR A 21 -12.76 2.57 -6.11
N LEU A 22 -13.84 2.19 -5.47
CA LEU A 22 -14.06 0.82 -5.01
C LEU A 22 -15.12 0.16 -5.90
N SER A 23 -14.86 -1.08 -6.30
CA SER A 23 -15.82 -1.87 -7.07
C SER A 23 -16.96 -2.36 -6.18
N GLU A 24 -18.00 -2.93 -6.81
CA GLU A 24 -19.01 -3.71 -6.10
C GLU A 24 -18.34 -4.83 -5.29
N PRO A 25 -18.88 -5.14 -4.11
CA PRO A 25 -18.31 -6.17 -3.25
C PRO A 25 -18.37 -7.55 -3.91
N VAL A 26 -17.30 -8.33 -3.69
CA VAL A 26 -17.23 -9.74 -4.09
C VAL A 26 -16.97 -10.59 -2.85
N ASN A 27 -17.35 -11.88 -2.93
CA ASN A 27 -17.05 -12.79 -1.84
C ASN A 27 -15.54 -12.95 -1.66
N ASN A 28 -15.09 -12.90 -0.41
CA ASN A 28 -13.71 -13.12 -0.08
C ASN A 28 -13.50 -14.61 0.19
N ASN A 29 -12.77 -15.30 -0.69
CA ASN A 29 -12.49 -16.72 -0.56
C ASN A 29 -11.47 -17.06 0.54
N ILE A 30 -10.77 -16.06 1.06
CA ILE A 30 -9.74 -16.25 2.07
C ILE A 30 -10.31 -16.12 3.49
N ILE A 31 -11.34 -15.29 3.67
CA ILE A 31 -12.00 -15.06 4.94
C ILE A 31 -13.41 -15.62 4.86
N GLU A 32 -13.76 -16.52 5.77
CA GLU A 32 -15.11 -17.06 5.89
C GLU A 32 -16.11 -15.92 6.14
N ASP A 33 -17.19 -15.90 5.38
CA ASP A 33 -18.21 -14.83 5.39
C ASP A 33 -17.63 -13.42 5.15
N GLY A 34 -16.46 -13.35 4.50
CA GLY A 34 -15.81 -12.10 4.16
C GLY A 34 -16.25 -11.53 2.83
N THR A 35 -16.12 -10.22 2.71
CA THR A 35 -16.37 -9.45 1.50
C THR A 35 -15.11 -8.68 1.11
N PHE A 36 -14.89 -8.50 -0.17
CA PHE A 36 -13.77 -7.75 -0.70
C PHE A 36 -14.22 -6.73 -1.74
N TYR A 37 -13.77 -5.49 -1.58
CA TYR A 37 -14.00 -4.39 -2.50
C TYR A 37 -12.68 -4.11 -3.23
N ARG A 38 -12.62 -4.40 -4.51
CA ARG A 38 -11.41 -4.14 -5.31
C ARG A 38 -11.19 -2.65 -5.49
N LEU A 39 -9.98 -2.21 -5.28
CA LEU A 39 -9.60 -0.85 -5.59
C LEU A 39 -9.37 -0.70 -7.09
N GLN A 40 -9.91 0.37 -7.65
CA GLN A 40 -9.69 0.80 -9.02
C GLN A 40 -9.14 2.21 -9.03
N TYR A 41 -8.24 2.46 -9.94
CA TYR A 41 -7.73 3.79 -10.21
C TYR A 41 -8.06 4.14 -11.65
N ALA A 42 -8.84 5.19 -11.86
CA ALA A 42 -9.31 5.55 -13.18
C ALA A 42 -9.30 7.06 -13.40
N ASN A 43 -8.88 7.46 -14.59
CA ASN A 43 -9.02 8.81 -15.12
C ASN A 43 -9.48 8.73 -16.58
N GLU A 44 -9.42 9.85 -17.30
CA GLU A 44 -9.84 9.92 -18.70
C GLU A 44 -9.04 8.97 -19.64
N TYR A 45 -7.83 8.59 -19.25
CA TYR A 45 -6.89 7.88 -20.12
C TYR A 45 -6.65 6.43 -19.72
N ILE A 46 -6.74 6.12 -18.42
CA ILE A 46 -6.38 4.79 -17.89
C ILE A 46 -7.41 4.30 -16.88
N SER A 47 -7.54 2.98 -16.80
CA SER A 47 -8.26 2.28 -15.73
C SER A 47 -7.40 1.12 -15.26
N LEU A 48 -7.10 1.09 -13.98
CA LEU A 48 -6.23 0.09 -13.35
C LEU A 48 -6.96 -0.63 -12.23
N ASN A 49 -6.76 -1.94 -12.14
CA ASN A 49 -7.15 -2.74 -10.99
C ASN A 49 -5.99 -2.75 -9.99
N SER A 50 -6.19 -2.22 -8.82
CA SER A 50 -5.16 -1.92 -7.84
C SER A 50 -4.25 -0.74 -8.23
N VAL A 51 -3.54 -0.22 -7.26
CA VAL A 51 -2.59 0.89 -7.44
C VAL A 51 -1.26 0.53 -6.82
N ILE A 52 -0.18 0.78 -7.55
CA ILE A 52 1.18 0.69 -7.03
C ILE A 52 1.80 2.08 -7.08
N ILE A 53 2.19 2.59 -5.93
CA ILE A 53 2.84 3.89 -5.78
C ILE A 53 4.29 3.65 -5.38
N ARG A 54 5.20 4.25 -6.13
CA ARG A 54 6.63 4.20 -5.81
C ARG A 54 6.96 5.29 -4.81
N LEU A 55 7.48 4.87 -3.66
CA LEU A 55 7.91 5.73 -2.58
C LEU A 55 9.43 5.79 -2.56
N THR A 56 9.99 6.98 -2.64
CA THR A 56 11.43 7.21 -2.46
C THR A 56 11.64 7.77 -1.05
N ILE A 57 12.38 7.03 -0.23
CA ILE A 57 12.61 7.35 1.18
C ILE A 57 14.07 7.71 1.35
N ASP A 58 14.32 8.90 1.88
CA ASP A 58 15.66 9.41 2.11
C ASP A 58 16.08 9.21 3.58
N ASN A 59 17.35 8.83 3.78
CA ASN A 59 18.00 8.79 5.09
C ASN A 59 17.19 8.05 6.16
N CYS A 60 16.90 6.79 5.93
CA CYS A 60 16.18 5.95 6.88
C CYS A 60 17.10 4.98 7.63
N HIS A 61 16.56 4.38 8.68
CA HIS A 61 17.18 3.28 9.41
C HIS A 61 16.45 1.98 9.07
N LEU A 62 17.18 0.98 8.58
CA LEU A 62 16.65 -0.34 8.24
C LEU A 62 17.03 -1.38 9.26
N ILE A 63 16.04 -2.11 9.75
CA ILE A 63 16.23 -3.26 10.64
C ILE A 63 15.70 -4.50 9.92
N LYS A 64 16.59 -5.46 9.67
CA LYS A 64 16.23 -6.71 8.99
C LYS A 64 15.72 -7.74 9.97
N TYR A 65 14.63 -8.42 9.61
CA TYR A 65 14.17 -9.62 10.30
C TYR A 65 13.47 -10.56 9.30
N ALA A 66 13.95 -11.79 9.23
CA ALA A 66 13.48 -12.79 8.26
C ALA A 66 13.54 -12.24 6.81
N ASN A 67 12.43 -12.25 6.08
CA ASN A 67 12.32 -11.76 4.70
C ASN A 67 11.79 -10.33 4.60
N LYS A 68 11.81 -9.59 5.71
CA LYS A 68 11.28 -8.22 5.80
C LYS A 68 12.33 -7.27 6.34
N TYR A 69 12.13 -6.00 6.01
CA TYR A 69 12.79 -4.88 6.65
C TYR A 69 11.77 -3.99 7.33
N LYS A 70 12.12 -3.48 8.50
CA LYS A 70 11.46 -2.35 9.13
C LYS A 70 12.22 -1.09 8.76
N CYS A 71 11.58 -0.20 8.04
CA CYS A 71 12.13 1.09 7.66
C CYS A 71 11.65 2.16 8.63
N ILE A 72 12.58 2.77 9.35
CA ILE A 72 12.29 3.86 10.29
C ILE A 72 12.63 5.17 9.58
N PHE A 73 11.62 6.02 9.44
CA PHE A 73 11.74 7.30 8.74
C PHE A 73 12.32 8.39 9.62
N ASN A 74 12.99 9.34 8.98
CA ASN A 74 13.27 10.63 9.60
C ASN A 74 12.24 11.69 9.14
N ASP A 75 12.34 12.89 9.70
CA ASP A 75 11.36 13.96 9.46
C ASP A 75 11.30 14.44 8.01
N SER A 76 12.33 14.18 7.19
CA SER A 76 12.34 14.57 5.78
C SER A 76 11.30 13.81 4.91
N ASN A 77 10.72 12.75 5.43
CA ASN A 77 9.76 11.89 4.72
C ASN A 77 8.31 12.09 5.18
N ASN A 78 8.00 13.17 5.89
CA ASN A 78 6.64 13.42 6.42
C ASN A 78 5.57 13.49 5.34
N ASN A 79 5.88 13.96 4.15
CA ASN A 79 4.95 13.99 3.03
C ASN A 79 4.48 12.59 2.60
N ILE A 80 5.37 11.60 2.68
CA ILE A 80 5.03 10.19 2.38
C ILE A 80 4.07 9.64 3.45
N LEU A 81 4.36 9.89 4.72
CA LEU A 81 3.53 9.45 5.83
C LEU A 81 2.12 10.05 5.75
N GLU A 82 2.01 11.33 5.46
CA GLU A 82 0.71 12.00 5.30
C GLU A 82 -0.06 11.46 4.10
N LEU A 83 0.60 11.17 2.99
CA LEU A 83 -0.04 10.56 1.82
C LEU A 83 -0.63 9.18 2.16
N LEU A 84 0.15 8.31 2.79
CA LEU A 84 -0.29 6.96 3.14
C LEU A 84 -1.47 7.00 4.11
N LYS A 85 -1.42 7.86 5.10
CA LYS A 85 -2.52 8.09 6.05
C LYS A 85 -3.80 8.54 5.32
N THR A 86 -3.67 9.49 4.42
CA THR A 86 -4.80 10.03 3.65
C THR A 86 -5.42 8.95 2.76
N ILE A 87 -4.61 8.09 2.13
CA ILE A 87 -5.08 6.99 1.31
C ILE A 87 -5.92 6.00 2.13
N GLU A 88 -5.45 5.60 3.29
CA GLU A 88 -6.19 4.67 4.15
C GLU A 88 -7.54 5.25 4.57
N ILE A 89 -7.56 6.47 5.07
CA ILE A 89 -8.80 7.15 5.48
C ILE A 89 -9.76 7.27 4.29
N LYS A 90 -9.26 7.72 3.13
CA LYS A 90 -10.09 7.90 1.92
C LYS A 90 -10.72 6.59 1.46
N CYS A 91 -9.96 5.50 1.45
CA CYS A 91 -10.49 4.19 1.07
C CYS A 91 -11.57 3.71 2.03
N LEU A 92 -11.33 3.82 3.34
CA LEU A 92 -12.28 3.32 4.34
C LEU A 92 -13.56 4.17 4.43
N THR A 93 -13.48 5.46 4.16
CA THR A 93 -14.68 6.32 4.13
C THR A 93 -15.60 6.05 2.94
N LYS A 94 -15.12 5.37 1.90
CA LYS A 94 -15.96 4.97 0.75
C LYS A 94 -16.87 3.78 1.05
N ILE A 95 -16.59 3.04 2.12
CA ILE A 95 -17.39 1.88 2.52
C ILE A 95 -18.50 2.36 3.45
N ASN A 96 -19.74 2.06 3.10
CA ASN A 96 -20.88 2.27 3.98
C ASN A 96 -21.09 1.01 4.83
N SER A 97 -20.35 0.91 5.92
CA SER A 97 -20.40 -0.23 6.83
C SER A 97 -20.74 0.22 8.23
N ASN A 98 -21.53 -0.59 8.95
CA ASN A 98 -21.80 -0.43 10.38
C ASN A 98 -20.74 -1.12 11.27
N LYS A 99 -19.73 -1.71 10.67
CA LYS A 99 -18.64 -2.42 11.35
C LYS A 99 -17.52 -1.46 11.71
N GLU A 100 -16.58 -1.93 12.50
CA GLU A 100 -15.49 -1.12 13.02
C GLU A 100 -14.31 -1.06 12.02
N PRO A 101 -13.85 0.13 11.60
CA PRO A 101 -12.69 0.25 10.74
C PRO A 101 -11.40 -0.10 11.47
N LYS A 102 -10.48 -0.76 10.77
CA LYS A 102 -9.12 -1.05 11.21
C LYS A 102 -8.14 -0.22 10.40
N TYR A 103 -7.42 0.66 11.07
CA TYR A 103 -6.41 1.53 10.47
C TYR A 103 -5.01 0.93 10.65
N ASN A 104 -4.78 -0.24 10.06
CA ASN A 104 -3.53 -0.99 10.24
C ASN A 104 -2.31 -0.28 9.66
N LEU A 105 -2.48 0.44 8.55
CA LEU A 105 -1.41 1.25 7.97
C LEU A 105 -1.06 2.43 8.89
N TYR A 106 -2.06 3.13 9.38
CA TYR A 106 -1.86 4.25 10.31
C TYR A 106 -1.12 3.81 11.58
N GLU A 107 -1.45 2.62 12.11
CA GLU A 107 -0.78 2.07 13.28
C GLU A 107 0.73 1.85 13.05
N GLN A 108 1.15 1.51 11.83
CA GLN A 108 2.56 1.44 11.48
C GLN A 108 3.19 2.83 11.37
N ILE A 109 2.59 3.69 10.55
CA ILE A 109 3.19 4.98 10.20
C ILE A 109 3.20 5.99 11.35
N ARG A 110 2.30 5.89 12.31
CA ARG A 110 2.32 6.76 13.50
C ARG A 110 3.60 6.61 14.33
N ASN A 111 4.28 5.49 14.20
CA ASN A 111 5.58 5.22 14.83
C ASN A 111 6.75 5.54 13.89
N ASN A 112 6.51 6.31 12.83
CA ASN A 112 7.48 6.68 11.80
C ASN A 112 8.16 5.47 11.15
N CYS A 113 7.42 4.39 10.94
CA CYS A 113 7.98 3.20 10.31
C CYS A 113 7.02 2.55 9.32
N ILE A 114 7.60 1.81 8.38
CA ILE A 114 6.88 0.94 7.47
C ILE A 114 7.67 -0.35 7.28
N LYS A 115 6.96 -1.47 7.18
CA LYS A 115 7.58 -2.77 6.93
C LYS A 115 7.41 -3.13 5.47
N PHE A 116 8.47 -3.65 4.86
CA PHE A 116 8.42 -4.09 3.46
C PHE A 116 9.14 -5.43 3.27
N PHE A 117 8.69 -6.19 2.28
CA PHE A 117 9.32 -7.44 1.88
C PHE A 117 10.48 -7.17 0.94
N SER A 118 11.61 -7.83 1.18
CA SER A 118 12.78 -7.75 0.31
C SER A 118 13.65 -8.99 0.41
N GLN A 119 14.24 -9.37 -0.72
CA GLN A 119 15.32 -10.34 -0.78
C GLN A 119 16.69 -9.67 -0.99
N ASN A 120 16.69 -8.35 -1.14
CA ASN A 120 17.92 -7.57 -1.30
C ASN A 120 18.59 -7.34 0.04
N LYS A 121 19.89 -7.08 -0.02
CA LYS A 121 20.68 -6.68 1.15
C LYS A 121 20.88 -5.18 1.12
N TYR A 122 20.56 -4.52 2.21
CA TYR A 122 20.75 -3.09 2.38
C TYR A 122 21.71 -2.83 3.52
N SER A 123 22.42 -1.69 3.45
CA SER A 123 23.08 -1.14 4.62
C SER A 123 22.06 -0.73 5.67
N GLU A 124 22.48 -0.64 6.92
CA GLU A 124 21.61 -0.26 8.04
C GLU A 124 21.06 1.17 7.91
N TYR A 125 21.84 2.08 7.32
CA TYR A 125 21.50 3.49 7.14
C TYR A 125 21.67 3.91 5.68
N PRO A 126 20.79 3.48 4.76
CA PRO A 126 20.90 3.89 3.37
C PRO A 126 20.53 5.35 3.18
N GLU A 127 21.21 6.02 2.25
CA GLU A 127 20.88 7.41 1.88
C GLU A 127 19.52 7.49 1.17
N LYS A 128 19.19 6.46 0.42
CA LYS A 128 17.95 6.39 -0.35
C LYS A 128 17.50 4.95 -0.51
N ILE A 129 16.21 4.73 -0.37
CA ILE A 129 15.57 3.44 -0.66
C ILE A 129 14.28 3.69 -1.44
N VAL A 130 13.98 2.79 -2.37
CA VAL A 130 12.74 2.82 -3.16
C VAL A 130 11.87 1.65 -2.76
N ILE A 131 10.66 1.94 -2.33
CA ILE A 131 9.67 0.96 -1.90
C ILE A 131 8.41 1.12 -2.75
N ASN A 132 7.84 0.01 -3.20
CA ASN A 132 6.55 -0.01 -3.86
C ASN A 132 5.45 -0.26 -2.82
N PHE A 133 4.50 0.63 -2.78
CA PHE A 133 3.29 0.50 -1.97
C PHE A 133 2.14 0.11 -2.88
N LYS A 134 1.65 -1.12 -2.74
CA LYS A 134 0.52 -1.64 -3.50
C LYS A 134 -0.70 -1.69 -2.61
N ILE A 135 -1.79 -1.07 -3.06
CA ILE A 135 -3.09 -1.19 -2.42
C ILE A 135 -4.06 -1.92 -3.35
N SER A 136 -4.67 -2.98 -2.87
CA SER A 136 -5.51 -3.87 -3.67
C SER A 136 -7.00 -3.66 -3.46
N GLY A 137 -7.41 -3.21 -2.29
CA GLY A 137 -8.81 -3.01 -1.97
C GLY A 137 -9.08 -2.92 -0.49
N VAL A 138 -10.34 -3.14 -0.14
CA VAL A 138 -10.83 -3.14 1.24
C VAL A 138 -11.44 -4.50 1.53
N TRP A 139 -11.01 -5.12 2.62
CA TRP A 139 -11.62 -6.34 3.16
C TRP A 139 -12.66 -5.99 4.21
N GLU A 140 -13.69 -6.82 4.33
CA GLU A 140 -14.70 -6.71 5.37
C GLU A 140 -15.04 -8.10 5.87
N ASN A 141 -15.10 -8.27 7.19
CA ASN A 141 -15.58 -9.48 7.85
C ASN A 141 -16.80 -9.17 8.73
N ASN A 142 -17.15 -10.06 9.64
CA ASN A 142 -18.36 -9.90 10.47
C ASN A 142 -18.29 -8.72 11.45
N THR A 143 -17.09 -8.27 11.80
CA THR A 143 -16.89 -7.26 12.86
C THR A 143 -16.12 -6.03 12.41
N ASN A 144 -15.25 -6.16 11.40
CA ASN A 144 -14.30 -5.14 11.01
C ASN A 144 -14.18 -4.99 9.50
N TYR A 145 -13.55 -3.91 9.08
CA TYR A 145 -13.10 -3.71 7.70
C TYR A 145 -11.80 -2.89 7.70
N GLY A 146 -10.99 -3.08 6.68
CA GLY A 146 -9.69 -2.42 6.54
C GLY A 146 -9.13 -2.53 5.13
N ILE A 147 -8.03 -1.83 4.85
CA ILE A 147 -7.39 -1.91 3.54
C ILE A 147 -6.49 -3.15 3.43
N THR A 148 -6.39 -3.67 2.21
CA THR A 148 -5.41 -4.69 1.83
C THR A 148 -4.29 -4.02 1.07
N TYR A 149 -3.10 -4.02 1.64
CA TYR A 149 -1.91 -3.41 1.05
C TYR A 149 -0.68 -4.27 1.25
N LYS A 150 0.32 -4.03 0.44
CA LYS A 150 1.63 -4.68 0.52
C LYS A 150 2.72 -3.68 0.18
N CYS A 151 3.81 -3.71 0.94
CA CYS A 151 5.01 -2.96 0.64
C CYS A 151 6.14 -3.91 0.29
N TYR A 152 6.85 -3.62 -0.79
CA TYR A 152 7.96 -4.42 -1.28
C TYR A 152 8.92 -3.55 -2.08
N ASP A 153 10.18 -3.92 -2.14
CA ASP A 153 11.12 -3.27 -3.04
C ASP A 153 11.09 -3.92 -4.43
N ASP A 154 11.82 -3.33 -5.37
CA ASP A 154 12.04 -3.96 -6.66
C ASP A 154 12.93 -5.18 -6.44
N ALA A 155 12.30 -6.36 -6.30
CA ALA A 155 13.05 -7.60 -6.34
C ALA A 155 13.81 -7.67 -7.65
N ASN A 156 15.07 -8.14 -7.63
CA ASN A 156 15.78 -8.48 -8.83
C ASN A 156 14.92 -9.41 -9.66
N ILE A 157 14.25 -8.84 -10.65
CA ILE A 157 13.46 -9.60 -11.60
C ILE A 157 14.47 -10.18 -12.59
N PHE A 158 14.91 -11.36 -12.30
CA PHE A 158 15.64 -12.17 -13.27
C PHE A 158 14.72 -13.24 -13.82
#